data_5a2f84708047a939142af94eb5c202fd
#
_entry.id   5a2f84708047a939142af94eb5c202fd
#
_cell.length_a   1.000
_cell.length_b   1.000
_cell.length_c   1.000
_cell.angle_alpha   90.00
_cell.angle_beta   90.00
_cell.angle_gamma   90.00
#
_symmetry.space_group_name_H-M   'P 1'
#
loop_
_entity.id
_entity.type
_entity.pdbx_description
1 polymer ?
#
loop_
_entity_poly.entity_id
_entity_poly.type
_entity_poly.pdbx_seq_one_letter_code
_entity_poly.pdbx_strand_id
1 'polypeptide(L)'
;MPSTAESESHDVIFMSDLSPSEQRKVQRAATVGKLTKLLKGVYVSSEGGPDEVARRVRGQWTAIGGVLAPGGVVSHISALHGMPQDRVWTISHPTLTRRRVEIPGVTFDLVEGPGPLLGDMPLAQSGLHWASQPRMLLENLGHKAARRAGQEEVEAWLIKHLNASGEQFLNEVRDKAVSLAERLGMQKQLESLRGLIGELLGTHEKGELKTHDGVLIARGKSVDRERMERFEYLAGYLRTAALPRIEESVPAGVPRQNRAFVESYFSNYVEGTKFPIEDARDIVMHQKVMTTRPKDSHDVLGVFQLAVEAPYRHSPPVAGEEFLPALQEWHAKMLHARPEASPGIIKTSMNYARTTQFVNPNQVRGTFEEGSRLAMSVPEGIARAVFYLFLVAEIHPFVDGNGRISRLLMNAELSRTGQHRIIVPTLFHPQFVDCLRKLTRENLPEDYVRCLAKMARWCAQFNYRNLDEVIANLRKTNAMEESPAQYRLLNIDGTSTLPE
;
A
#
# COMPACT_ATOMS: atom_id res chain seq x y z
N MET A 1 18.83 -22.36 -54.28
CA MET A 1 18.95 -21.04 -53.64
C MET A 1 19.45 -21.25 -52.23
N PRO A 2 20.71 -20.92 -51.88
CA PRO A 2 21.16 -21.08 -50.51
C PRO A 2 20.69 -19.89 -49.66
N SER A 3 20.12 -20.24 -48.53
CA SER A 3 19.74 -19.36 -47.44
C SER A 3 20.96 -18.57 -46.94
N THR A 4 20.90 -17.27 -47.05
CA THR A 4 21.83 -16.37 -46.38
C THR A 4 21.51 -16.41 -44.88
N ALA A 5 22.33 -17.14 -44.13
CA ALA A 5 22.41 -16.94 -42.67
C ALA A 5 22.96 -15.54 -42.43
N GLU A 6 22.09 -14.62 -42.01
CA GLU A 6 22.48 -13.37 -41.41
C GLU A 6 23.32 -13.68 -40.16
N SER A 7 24.60 -13.35 -40.20
CA SER A 7 25.47 -13.40 -39.04
C SER A 7 24.98 -12.31 -38.07
N GLU A 8 24.36 -12.74 -36.97
CA GLU A 8 24.21 -11.86 -35.80
C GLU A 8 25.62 -11.35 -35.42
N SER A 9 25.90 -10.11 -35.72
CA SER A 9 27.14 -9.44 -35.33
C SER A 9 27.11 -9.30 -33.82
N HIS A 10 27.76 -10.21 -33.11
CA HIS A 10 27.98 -10.05 -31.69
C HIS A 10 28.79 -8.78 -31.50
N ASP A 11 28.16 -7.74 -30.92
CA ASP A 11 28.78 -6.42 -30.65
C ASP A 11 30.04 -6.51 -29.78
N VAL A 12 30.10 -7.53 -28.90
CA VAL A 12 31.27 -7.89 -28.09
C VAL A 12 31.69 -9.32 -28.39
N ILE A 13 32.98 -9.52 -28.64
CA ILE A 13 33.57 -10.80 -29.10
C ILE A 13 34.43 -11.37 -27.98
N PHE A 14 34.14 -12.61 -27.58
CA PHE A 14 34.91 -13.39 -26.62
C PHE A 14 35.76 -14.44 -27.37
N MET A 15 37.08 -14.38 -27.17
CA MET A 15 38.02 -15.27 -27.86
C MET A 15 37.86 -16.72 -27.44
N SER A 16 37.32 -17.00 -26.24
CA SER A 16 37.02 -18.33 -25.74
C SER A 16 36.02 -19.09 -26.62
N ASP A 17 35.14 -18.38 -27.29
CA ASP A 17 34.01 -18.93 -28.02
C ASP A 17 34.33 -19.18 -29.50
N LEU A 18 35.57 -18.85 -29.91
CA LEU A 18 36.02 -18.84 -31.29
C LEU A 18 37.04 -19.95 -31.58
N SER A 19 36.97 -20.47 -32.79
CA SER A 19 38.01 -21.37 -33.35
C SER A 19 39.34 -20.64 -33.55
N PRO A 20 40.47 -21.38 -33.60
CA PRO A 20 41.80 -20.76 -33.82
C PRO A 20 41.91 -19.91 -35.08
N SER A 21 41.15 -20.24 -36.13
CA SER A 21 41.12 -19.46 -37.38
C SER A 21 40.37 -18.13 -37.20
N GLU A 22 39.27 -18.13 -36.47
CA GLU A 22 38.48 -16.92 -36.15
C GLU A 22 39.24 -16.00 -35.20
N GLN A 23 39.90 -16.55 -34.17
CA GLN A 23 40.76 -15.81 -33.28
C GLN A 23 41.83 -15.00 -34.03
N ARG A 24 42.47 -15.59 -35.09
CA ARG A 24 43.44 -14.86 -35.94
C ARG A 24 42.78 -13.73 -36.71
N LYS A 25 41.50 -13.90 -37.17
CA LYS A 25 40.76 -12.82 -37.84
C LYS A 25 40.47 -11.69 -36.91
N VAL A 26 40.03 -11.97 -35.66
CA VAL A 26 39.76 -10.96 -34.62
C VAL A 26 41.04 -10.19 -34.29
N GLN A 27 42.18 -10.88 -34.12
CA GLN A 27 43.49 -10.22 -33.88
C GLN A 27 43.90 -9.29 -35.00
N ARG A 28 43.74 -9.72 -36.26
CA ARG A 28 44.03 -8.84 -37.43
C ARG A 28 43.11 -7.65 -37.50
N ALA A 29 41.77 -7.85 -37.21
CA ALA A 29 40.82 -6.77 -37.19
C ALA A 29 41.14 -5.74 -36.10
N ALA A 30 41.61 -6.19 -34.94
CA ALA A 30 42.08 -5.29 -33.86
C ALA A 30 43.36 -4.51 -34.26
N THR A 31 44.31 -5.13 -34.95
CA THR A 31 45.53 -4.50 -35.42
C THR A 31 45.22 -3.37 -36.42
N VAL A 32 44.19 -3.51 -37.24
CA VAL A 32 43.78 -2.48 -38.22
C VAL A 32 42.74 -1.50 -37.67
N GLY A 33 42.46 -1.53 -36.36
CA GLY A 33 41.58 -0.58 -35.69
C GLY A 33 40.08 -0.79 -35.85
N LYS A 34 39.63 -1.91 -36.49
CA LYS A 34 38.20 -2.24 -36.61
C LYS A 34 37.60 -2.78 -35.31
N LEU A 35 38.42 -3.27 -34.41
CA LEU A 35 38.03 -3.75 -33.10
C LEU A 35 38.88 -3.10 -32.02
N THR A 36 38.25 -2.71 -30.91
CA THR A 36 38.89 -2.22 -29.70
C THR A 36 39.06 -3.37 -28.71
N LYS A 37 40.25 -3.59 -28.20
CA LYS A 37 40.51 -4.57 -27.15
C LYS A 37 40.08 -3.98 -25.80
N LEU A 38 39.15 -4.67 -25.12
CA LEU A 38 38.69 -4.28 -23.80
C LEU A 38 39.54 -4.92 -22.69
N LEU A 39 39.71 -6.23 -22.76
CA LEU A 39 40.44 -7.07 -21.82
C LEU A 39 41.24 -8.15 -22.62
N LYS A 40 42.05 -8.92 -21.90
CA LYS A 40 42.65 -10.12 -22.52
C LYS A 40 41.58 -11.06 -22.99
N GLY A 41 41.48 -11.28 -24.28
CA GLY A 41 40.49 -12.17 -24.91
C GLY A 41 39.10 -11.58 -25.13
N VAL A 42 38.88 -10.29 -24.89
CA VAL A 42 37.58 -9.59 -25.10
C VAL A 42 37.79 -8.37 -26.01
N TYR A 43 36.99 -8.29 -27.05
CA TYR A 43 37.04 -7.24 -28.06
C TYR A 43 35.62 -6.71 -28.35
N VAL A 44 35.55 -5.45 -28.83
CA VAL A 44 34.30 -4.80 -29.23
C VAL A 44 34.49 -4.12 -30.59
N SER A 45 33.42 -4.05 -31.41
CA SER A 45 33.46 -3.29 -32.65
C SER A 45 33.73 -1.83 -32.39
N SER A 46 34.67 -1.23 -33.15
CA SER A 46 35.01 0.21 -33.07
C SER A 46 34.07 1.09 -33.90
N GLU A 47 33.12 0.50 -34.62
CA GLU A 47 32.14 1.23 -35.43
C GLU A 47 31.19 2.10 -34.57
N GLY A 48 30.84 3.30 -35.06
CA GLY A 48 29.91 4.22 -34.39
C GLY A 48 30.54 5.15 -33.36
N GLY A 49 31.88 5.07 -33.17
CA GLY A 49 32.61 5.97 -32.28
C GLY A 49 32.55 5.60 -30.78
N PRO A 50 33.13 6.41 -29.91
CA PRO A 50 33.35 6.09 -28.49
C PRO A 50 32.04 5.84 -27.70
N ASP A 51 30.98 6.59 -27.97
CA ASP A 51 29.72 6.47 -27.26
C ASP A 51 28.97 5.14 -27.58
N GLU A 52 29.09 4.74 -28.85
CA GLU A 52 28.49 3.47 -29.31
C GLU A 52 29.27 2.29 -28.76
N VAL A 53 30.59 2.35 -28.73
CA VAL A 53 31.43 1.35 -28.04
C VAL A 53 31.06 1.25 -26.57
N ALA A 54 30.89 2.37 -25.86
CA ALA A 54 30.51 2.40 -24.46
C ALA A 54 29.10 1.81 -24.25
N ARG A 55 28.17 2.04 -25.18
CA ARG A 55 26.81 1.46 -25.14
C ARG A 55 26.84 -0.06 -25.24
N ARG A 56 27.59 -0.59 -26.21
CA ARG A 56 27.77 -2.05 -26.41
C ARG A 56 28.39 -2.71 -25.19
N VAL A 57 29.44 -2.11 -24.63
CA VAL A 57 30.10 -2.60 -23.42
C VAL A 57 29.14 -2.63 -22.23
N ARG A 58 28.33 -1.57 -22.04
CA ARG A 58 27.29 -1.56 -20.99
C ARG A 58 26.24 -2.66 -21.17
N GLY A 59 25.87 -2.98 -22.41
CA GLY A 59 24.92 -4.05 -22.69
C GLY A 59 25.43 -5.46 -22.34
N GLN A 60 26.75 -5.65 -22.34
CA GLN A 60 27.42 -6.95 -22.13
C GLN A 60 28.27 -7.00 -20.84
N TRP A 61 28.00 -6.09 -19.88
CA TRP A 61 28.84 -5.96 -18.68
C TRP A 61 28.94 -7.26 -17.86
N THR A 62 27.87 -8.06 -17.80
CA THR A 62 27.86 -9.33 -17.05
C THR A 62 28.82 -10.36 -17.64
N ALA A 63 28.78 -10.56 -18.95
CA ALA A 63 29.67 -11.47 -19.65
C ALA A 63 31.13 -11.01 -19.56
N ILE A 64 31.40 -9.71 -19.73
CA ILE A 64 32.72 -9.11 -19.58
C ILE A 64 33.23 -9.26 -18.14
N GLY A 65 32.39 -8.97 -17.14
CA GLY A 65 32.69 -9.16 -15.73
C GLY A 65 32.97 -10.61 -15.36
N GLY A 66 32.27 -11.55 -15.98
CA GLY A 66 32.49 -13.00 -15.78
C GLY A 66 33.83 -13.47 -16.32
N VAL A 67 34.31 -12.95 -17.47
CA VAL A 67 35.66 -13.18 -17.94
C VAL A 67 36.72 -12.58 -17.04
N LEU A 68 36.43 -11.39 -16.48
CA LEU A 68 37.36 -10.66 -15.60
C LEU A 68 37.48 -11.30 -14.21
N ALA A 69 36.35 -11.80 -13.65
CA ALA A 69 36.23 -12.36 -12.30
C ALA A 69 35.37 -13.62 -12.30
N PRO A 70 35.83 -14.76 -12.85
CA PRO A 70 35.05 -16.00 -12.92
C PRO A 70 34.64 -16.47 -11.52
N GLY A 71 33.33 -16.70 -11.28
CA GLY A 71 32.81 -17.05 -9.96
C GLY A 71 32.74 -15.88 -8.99
N GLY A 72 32.94 -14.65 -9.45
CA GLY A 72 32.78 -13.45 -8.66
C GLY A 72 31.33 -13.17 -8.29
N VAL A 73 31.12 -12.34 -7.28
CA VAL A 73 29.79 -11.96 -6.79
C VAL A 73 29.62 -10.44 -6.89
N VAL A 74 28.61 -9.99 -7.62
CA VAL A 74 28.17 -8.59 -7.59
C VAL A 74 27.69 -8.28 -6.20
N SER A 75 28.32 -7.30 -5.55
CA SER A 75 28.25 -7.13 -4.10
C SER A 75 28.18 -5.66 -3.68
N HIS A 76 28.09 -5.41 -2.37
CA HIS A 76 28.13 -4.06 -1.80
C HIS A 76 27.07 -3.13 -2.42
N ILE A 77 27.45 -1.87 -2.72
CA ILE A 77 26.55 -0.83 -3.25
C ILE A 77 25.90 -1.23 -4.58
N SER A 78 26.62 -1.97 -5.43
CA SER A 78 26.09 -2.43 -6.71
C SER A 78 24.95 -3.44 -6.54
N ALA A 79 25.04 -4.31 -5.55
CA ALA A 79 23.96 -5.26 -5.22
C ALA A 79 22.76 -4.56 -4.57
N LEU A 80 22.97 -3.55 -3.75
CA LEU A 80 21.92 -2.80 -3.08
C LEU A 80 21.04 -2.03 -4.07
N HIS A 81 21.66 -1.34 -5.01
CA HIS A 81 20.96 -0.51 -5.98
C HIS A 81 20.45 -1.26 -7.22
N GLY A 82 20.96 -2.46 -7.48
CA GLY A 82 20.60 -3.21 -8.68
C GLY A 82 21.16 -2.62 -9.97
N MET A 83 22.04 -1.61 -9.87
CA MET A 83 22.65 -0.90 -10.98
C MET A 83 24.03 -0.37 -10.60
N PRO A 84 24.90 -0.04 -11.60
CA PRO A 84 26.20 0.54 -11.31
C PRO A 84 26.03 1.98 -10.80
N GLN A 85 26.78 2.32 -9.74
CA GLN A 85 26.91 3.69 -9.27
C GLN A 85 28.07 4.35 -10.02
N ASP A 86 27.84 5.49 -10.65
CA ASP A 86 28.83 6.19 -11.47
C ASP A 86 29.55 5.29 -12.51
N ARG A 87 28.78 4.35 -13.10
CA ARG A 87 29.26 3.31 -14.05
C ARG A 87 30.18 2.27 -13.40
N VAL A 88 30.24 2.17 -12.06
CA VAL A 88 31.08 1.25 -11.33
C VAL A 88 30.28 0.03 -10.87
N TRP A 89 30.74 -1.18 -11.25
CA TRP A 89 30.28 -2.43 -10.72
C TRP A 89 31.26 -2.97 -9.68
N THR A 90 30.82 -3.17 -8.44
CA THR A 90 31.63 -3.80 -7.40
C THR A 90 31.44 -5.32 -7.43
N ILE A 91 32.52 -6.05 -7.59
CA ILE A 91 32.52 -7.53 -7.65
C ILE A 91 33.49 -8.05 -6.58
N SER A 92 33.00 -8.85 -5.64
CA SER A 92 33.84 -9.58 -4.70
C SER A 92 34.33 -10.89 -5.30
N HIS A 93 35.60 -11.24 -5.01
CA HIS A 93 36.21 -12.47 -5.51
C HIS A 93 37.23 -13.03 -4.50
N PRO A 94 37.30 -14.36 -4.31
CA PRO A 94 38.12 -14.95 -3.24
C PRO A 94 39.61 -14.90 -3.47
N THR A 95 40.07 -14.79 -4.71
CA THR A 95 41.50 -14.87 -5.06
C THR A 95 42.02 -13.64 -5.80
N LEU A 96 41.15 -12.76 -6.27
CA LEU A 96 41.60 -11.54 -6.95
C LEU A 96 41.91 -10.45 -5.94
N THR A 97 43.10 -9.90 -6.05
CA THR A 97 43.50 -8.74 -5.26
C THR A 97 42.68 -7.50 -5.68
N ARG A 98 42.52 -6.59 -4.73
CA ARG A 98 41.81 -5.35 -4.94
C ARG A 98 42.37 -4.57 -6.13
N ARG A 99 41.56 -4.33 -7.16
CA ARG A 99 41.92 -3.52 -8.32
C ARG A 99 40.73 -2.91 -9.01
N ARG A 100 40.94 -1.79 -9.67
CA ARG A 100 39.96 -1.12 -10.51
C ARG A 100 40.31 -1.35 -11.97
N VAL A 101 39.34 -1.77 -12.77
CA VAL A 101 39.51 -2.02 -14.21
C VAL A 101 38.52 -1.14 -14.96
N GLU A 102 39.07 -0.16 -15.68
CA GLU A 102 38.30 0.81 -16.46
C GLU A 102 38.30 0.39 -17.94
N ILE A 103 37.08 0.30 -18.49
CA ILE A 103 36.87 0.04 -19.93
C ILE A 103 35.80 1.03 -20.44
N PRO A 104 35.68 1.26 -21.74
CA PRO A 104 34.70 2.19 -22.26
C PRO A 104 33.30 1.94 -21.69
N GLY A 105 32.73 2.94 -21.00
CA GLY A 105 31.36 2.90 -20.47
C GLY A 105 31.12 2.12 -19.18
N VAL A 106 32.09 1.35 -18.68
CA VAL A 106 31.96 0.55 -17.44
C VAL A 106 33.29 0.51 -16.68
N THR A 107 33.20 0.55 -15.38
CA THR A 107 34.34 0.33 -14.47
C THR A 107 34.01 -0.86 -13.57
N PHE A 108 34.92 -1.81 -13.45
CA PHE A 108 34.83 -2.90 -12.49
C PHE A 108 35.75 -2.63 -11.31
N ASP A 109 35.16 -2.57 -10.11
CA ASP A 109 35.89 -2.44 -8.85
C ASP A 109 35.93 -3.83 -8.18
N LEU A 110 37.05 -4.54 -8.36
CA LEU A 110 37.26 -5.87 -7.78
C LEU A 110 37.67 -5.74 -6.33
N VAL A 111 37.01 -6.47 -5.44
CA VAL A 111 37.30 -6.49 -4.01
C VAL A 111 37.54 -7.93 -3.56
N GLU A 112 38.42 -8.07 -2.56
CA GLU A 112 38.63 -9.33 -1.90
C GLU A 112 37.41 -9.68 -1.05
N GLY A 113 36.94 -10.92 -1.14
CA GLY A 113 35.79 -11.41 -0.38
C GLY A 113 35.46 -12.83 -0.78
N PRO A 114 34.64 -13.54 -0.02
CA PRO A 114 34.26 -14.90 -0.33
C PRO A 114 33.54 -14.96 -1.68
N GLY A 115 33.74 -16.08 -2.39
CA GLY A 115 32.96 -16.41 -3.58
C GLY A 115 31.46 -16.60 -3.26
N PRO A 116 30.70 -17.26 -4.14
CA PRO A 116 29.26 -17.44 -3.92
C PRO A 116 28.98 -18.18 -2.61
N LEU A 117 28.04 -17.64 -1.85
CA LEU A 117 27.51 -18.19 -0.60
C LEU A 117 26.08 -18.66 -0.79
N LEU A 118 25.56 -19.37 0.21
CA LEU A 118 24.18 -19.86 0.20
C LEU A 118 23.20 -18.70 0.03
N GLY A 119 22.34 -18.78 -1.00
CA GLY A 119 21.36 -17.76 -1.33
C GLY A 119 21.82 -16.76 -2.40
N ASP A 120 23.12 -16.69 -2.73
CA ASP A 120 23.59 -15.89 -3.86
C ASP A 120 23.09 -16.51 -5.18
N MET A 121 22.56 -15.66 -6.06
CA MET A 121 21.92 -16.12 -7.29
C MET A 121 22.87 -16.08 -8.49
N PRO A 122 23.01 -17.17 -9.26
CA PRO A 122 23.82 -17.16 -10.46
C PRO A 122 23.22 -16.20 -11.51
N LEU A 123 24.07 -15.36 -12.11
CA LEU A 123 23.72 -14.55 -13.27
C LEU A 123 23.90 -15.40 -14.53
N ALA A 124 22.79 -15.64 -15.23
CA ALA A 124 22.75 -16.52 -16.38
C ALA A 124 23.88 -16.21 -17.39
N GLN A 125 24.54 -17.26 -17.89
CA GLN A 125 25.56 -17.21 -18.94
C GLN A 125 26.82 -16.35 -18.66
N SER A 126 26.96 -15.75 -17.45
CA SER A 126 28.10 -14.87 -17.17
C SER A 126 29.17 -15.49 -16.29
N GLY A 127 28.86 -16.53 -15.53
CA GLY A 127 29.73 -17.07 -14.48
C GLY A 127 29.85 -16.18 -13.25
N LEU A 128 29.11 -15.07 -13.18
CA LEU A 128 28.96 -14.23 -11.99
C LEU A 128 27.76 -14.68 -11.16
N HIS A 129 27.72 -14.20 -9.92
CA HIS A 129 26.60 -14.34 -9.02
C HIS A 129 26.14 -12.96 -8.55
N TRP A 130 24.91 -12.89 -8.05
CA TRP A 130 24.36 -11.71 -7.39
C TRP A 130 24.29 -12.00 -5.89
N ALA A 131 24.79 -11.10 -5.08
CA ALA A 131 24.74 -11.25 -3.63
C ALA A 131 23.29 -11.36 -3.13
N SER A 132 23.05 -12.32 -2.22
CA SER A 132 21.77 -12.47 -1.53
C SER A 132 21.45 -11.20 -0.71
N GLN A 133 20.17 -10.94 -0.48
CA GLN A 133 19.75 -9.76 0.27
C GLN A 133 20.42 -9.66 1.65
N PRO A 134 20.49 -10.72 2.50
CA PRO A 134 21.19 -10.62 3.78
C PRO A 134 22.69 -10.32 3.61
N ARG A 135 23.37 -10.92 2.64
CA ARG A 135 24.77 -10.62 2.32
C ARG A 135 24.95 -9.17 1.92
N MET A 136 24.14 -8.71 0.97
CA MET A 136 24.14 -7.33 0.49
C MET A 136 23.96 -6.31 1.62
N LEU A 137 23.04 -6.57 2.56
CA LEU A 137 22.80 -5.67 3.72
C LEU A 137 24.01 -5.62 4.64
N LEU A 138 24.58 -6.78 4.99
CA LEU A 138 25.78 -6.84 5.84
C LEU A 138 26.97 -6.10 5.19
N GLU A 139 27.21 -6.29 3.91
CA GLU A 139 28.31 -5.66 3.17
C GLU A 139 28.19 -4.14 3.06
N ASN A 140 26.95 -3.59 3.15
CA ASN A 140 26.68 -2.15 3.08
C ASN A 140 26.59 -1.45 4.43
N LEU A 141 26.46 -2.17 5.54
CA LEU A 141 26.42 -1.59 6.88
C LEU A 141 27.78 -1.04 7.32
N GLY A 142 27.76 0.08 8.04
CA GLY A 142 28.92 0.79 8.53
C GLY A 142 29.03 2.20 7.95
N HIS A 143 30.23 2.79 7.99
CA HIS A 143 30.43 4.13 7.42
C HIS A 143 30.31 4.10 5.88
N LYS A 144 29.64 5.12 5.32
CA LYS A 144 29.53 5.30 3.88
C LYS A 144 30.93 5.44 3.27
N ALA A 145 31.18 4.73 2.18
CA ALA A 145 32.43 4.72 1.44
C ALA A 145 32.15 4.47 -0.04
N ALA A 146 33.15 4.60 -0.91
CA ALA A 146 32.98 4.46 -2.36
C ALA A 146 32.30 3.16 -2.82
N ARG A 147 32.34 2.10 -1.99
CA ARG A 147 31.71 0.79 -2.30
C ARG A 147 30.56 0.42 -1.41
N ARG A 148 30.31 1.23 -0.41
CA ARG A 148 29.35 0.91 0.67
C ARG A 148 28.36 2.03 0.77
N ALA A 149 27.09 1.71 0.69
CA ALA A 149 25.99 2.65 0.74
C ALA A 149 25.87 3.37 2.10
N GLY A 150 26.20 2.66 3.19
CA GLY A 150 26.04 3.17 4.53
C GLY A 150 24.69 2.83 5.15
N GLN A 151 24.56 3.13 6.43
CA GLN A 151 23.40 2.74 7.22
C GLN A 151 22.09 3.34 6.72
N GLU A 152 22.08 4.62 6.34
CA GLU A 152 20.84 5.32 5.91
C GLU A 152 20.21 4.68 4.67
N GLU A 153 21.02 4.24 3.71
CA GLU A 153 20.52 3.59 2.51
C GLU A 153 20.07 2.14 2.81
N VAL A 154 20.72 1.47 3.77
CA VAL A 154 20.26 0.17 4.29
C VAL A 154 18.91 0.33 5.01
N GLU A 155 18.75 1.34 5.86
CA GLU A 155 17.47 1.66 6.50
C GLU A 155 16.37 1.91 5.47
N ALA A 156 16.64 2.73 4.45
CA ALA A 156 15.68 3.00 3.38
C ALA A 156 15.26 1.70 2.63
N TRP A 157 16.22 0.79 2.40
CA TRP A 157 15.92 -0.51 1.83
C TRP A 157 15.05 -1.37 2.75
N LEU A 158 15.36 -1.44 4.05
CA LEU A 158 14.56 -2.16 5.05
C LEU A 158 13.13 -1.61 5.14
N ILE A 159 12.98 -0.28 5.19
CA ILE A 159 11.68 0.40 5.24
C ILE A 159 10.86 0.08 3.98
N LYS A 160 11.47 0.18 2.80
CA LYS A 160 10.80 -0.17 1.53
C LYS A 160 10.26 -1.60 1.55
N HIS A 161 11.02 -2.55 2.04
CA HIS A 161 10.62 -3.96 2.07
C HIS A 161 9.67 -4.29 3.22
N LEU A 162 9.79 -3.61 4.36
CA LEU A 162 8.77 -3.66 5.42
C LEU A 162 7.41 -3.23 4.88
N ASN A 163 7.38 -2.13 4.13
CA ASN A 163 6.16 -1.60 3.54
C ASN A 163 5.58 -2.51 2.44
N ALA A 164 6.41 -3.18 1.67
CA ALA A 164 5.99 -4.03 0.56
C ALA A 164 5.66 -5.47 0.97
N SER A 165 6.41 -6.06 1.90
CA SER A 165 6.41 -7.49 2.19
C SER A 165 6.12 -7.82 3.66
N GLY A 166 6.03 -6.81 4.54
CA GLY A 166 5.67 -6.96 5.95
C GLY A 166 6.81 -7.43 6.86
N GLU A 167 6.48 -7.62 8.13
CA GLU A 167 7.43 -7.93 9.21
C GLU A 167 8.09 -9.31 9.03
N GLN A 168 7.34 -10.30 8.57
CA GLN A 168 7.86 -11.65 8.37
C GLN A 168 9.08 -11.66 7.45
N PHE A 169 9.04 -10.89 6.38
CA PHE A 169 10.16 -10.79 5.44
C PHE A 169 11.44 -10.25 6.11
N LEU A 170 11.34 -9.21 6.94
CA LEU A 170 12.50 -8.67 7.66
C LEU A 170 13.06 -9.67 8.66
N ASN A 171 12.20 -10.42 9.36
CA ASN A 171 12.60 -11.49 10.26
C ASN A 171 13.37 -12.60 9.51
N GLU A 172 12.88 -13.02 8.34
CA GLU A 172 13.58 -14.01 7.51
C GLU A 172 14.95 -13.52 7.02
N VAL A 173 15.05 -12.25 6.62
CA VAL A 173 16.32 -11.61 6.22
C VAL A 173 17.30 -11.60 7.38
N ARG A 174 16.85 -11.19 8.59
CA ARG A 174 17.67 -11.20 9.82
C ARG A 174 18.19 -12.59 10.14
N ASP A 175 17.32 -13.60 10.11
CA ASP A 175 17.67 -14.96 10.47
C ASP A 175 18.66 -15.60 9.48
N LYS A 176 18.50 -15.34 8.19
CA LYS A 176 19.45 -15.75 7.15
C LYS A 176 20.81 -15.03 7.26
N ALA A 177 20.83 -13.79 7.75
CA ALA A 177 22.07 -13.04 7.94
C ALA A 177 23.00 -13.64 8.99
N VAL A 178 22.49 -14.39 9.98
CA VAL A 178 23.28 -15.01 11.07
C VAL A 178 24.36 -15.92 10.52
N SER A 179 23.99 -16.88 9.68
CA SER A 179 24.93 -17.86 9.09
C SER A 179 25.93 -17.23 8.12
N LEU A 180 25.52 -16.13 7.47
CA LEU A 180 26.37 -15.42 6.52
C LEU A 180 27.39 -14.53 7.21
N ALA A 181 27.03 -13.89 8.34
CA ALA A 181 27.91 -12.98 9.06
C ALA A 181 29.18 -13.67 9.54
N GLU A 182 29.11 -14.92 9.97
CA GLU A 182 30.29 -15.71 10.37
C GLU A 182 31.22 -15.92 9.18
N ARG A 183 30.69 -16.34 8.03
CA ARG A 183 31.47 -16.60 6.80
C ARG A 183 32.06 -15.35 6.18
N LEU A 184 31.41 -14.20 6.39
CA LEU A 184 31.87 -12.88 5.92
C LEU A 184 32.82 -12.19 6.94
N GLY A 185 32.91 -12.67 8.17
CA GLY A 185 33.64 -11.99 9.27
C GLY A 185 32.96 -10.67 9.68
N MET A 186 31.61 -10.58 9.56
CA MET A 186 30.82 -9.34 9.71
C MET A 186 29.89 -9.37 10.93
N GLN A 187 30.39 -9.83 12.10
CA GLN A 187 29.57 -9.93 13.31
C GLN A 187 29.06 -8.57 13.82
N LYS A 188 29.88 -7.51 13.71
CA LYS A 188 29.45 -6.15 14.09
C LYS A 188 28.31 -5.64 13.21
N GLN A 189 28.37 -5.92 11.91
CA GLN A 189 27.32 -5.56 10.97
C GLN A 189 26.03 -6.36 11.24
N LEU A 190 26.15 -7.62 11.65
CA LEU A 190 25.00 -8.42 12.07
C LEU A 190 24.29 -7.81 13.29
N GLU A 191 25.04 -7.39 14.31
CA GLU A 191 24.47 -6.72 15.48
C GLU A 191 23.76 -5.42 15.10
N SER A 192 24.39 -4.60 14.24
CA SER A 192 23.73 -3.40 13.71
C SER A 192 22.46 -3.75 12.93
N LEU A 193 22.49 -4.76 12.04
CA LEU A 193 21.31 -5.18 11.27
C LEU A 193 20.16 -5.65 12.18
N ARG A 194 20.50 -6.41 13.22
CA ARG A 194 19.53 -6.86 14.24
C ARG A 194 18.92 -5.68 15.00
N GLY A 195 19.74 -4.70 15.36
CA GLY A 195 19.30 -3.49 16.04
C GLY A 195 18.31 -2.70 15.17
N LEU A 196 18.67 -2.42 13.91
CA LEU A 196 17.82 -1.70 12.96
C LEU A 196 16.49 -2.39 12.71
N ILE A 197 16.50 -3.70 12.43
CA ILE A 197 15.27 -4.48 12.23
C ILE A 197 14.43 -4.52 13.51
N GLY A 198 15.06 -4.75 14.67
CA GLY A 198 14.36 -4.79 15.94
C GLY A 198 13.70 -3.47 16.31
N GLU A 199 14.35 -2.34 16.02
CA GLU A 199 13.78 -1.01 16.24
C GLU A 199 12.64 -0.70 15.26
N LEU A 200 12.80 -1.02 13.96
CA LEU A 200 11.74 -0.89 12.97
C LEU A 200 10.49 -1.75 13.29
N LEU A 201 10.67 -2.91 13.91
CA LEU A 201 9.58 -3.80 14.32
C LEU A 201 9.06 -3.51 15.74
N GLY A 202 9.58 -2.49 16.42
CA GLY A 202 9.17 -2.13 17.78
C GLY A 202 9.56 -3.15 18.86
N THR A 203 10.48 -4.08 18.57
CA THR A 203 10.96 -5.11 19.51
C THR A 203 12.17 -4.66 20.34
N HIS A 204 12.83 -3.59 19.94
CA HIS A 204 14.00 -3.01 20.61
C HIS A 204 13.98 -1.50 20.48
N GLU A 205 14.26 -0.77 21.57
CA GLU A 205 14.44 0.67 21.59
C GLU A 205 15.92 0.98 21.88
N LYS A 206 16.76 1.05 20.83
CA LYS A 206 18.17 1.38 20.99
C LYS A 206 18.60 2.73 20.43
N GLY A 207 17.74 3.41 19.65
CA GLY A 207 18.08 4.67 19.01
C GLY A 207 19.15 4.52 17.93
N GLU A 208 19.19 3.37 17.25
CA GLU A 208 20.15 3.08 16.17
C GLU A 208 19.72 3.67 14.84
N LEU A 209 18.41 3.93 14.65
CA LEU A 209 17.86 4.48 13.39
C LEU A 209 18.31 5.93 13.20
N LYS A 210 18.80 6.25 12.00
CA LYS A 210 19.30 7.57 11.61
C LYS A 210 18.36 8.31 10.69
N THR A 211 17.55 7.59 9.91
CA THR A 211 16.60 8.19 9.00
C THR A 211 15.37 8.72 9.75
N HIS A 212 14.87 9.89 9.32
CA HIS A 212 13.64 10.46 9.90
C HIS A 212 12.47 9.48 9.79
N ASP A 213 12.31 8.84 8.62
CA ASP A 213 11.22 7.89 8.36
C ASP A 213 11.35 6.64 9.25
N GLY A 214 12.57 6.12 9.47
CA GLY A 214 12.81 5.01 10.39
C GLY A 214 12.40 5.32 11.82
N VAL A 215 12.78 6.49 12.33
CA VAL A 215 12.40 6.95 13.67
C VAL A 215 10.88 7.13 13.80
N LEU A 216 10.21 7.65 12.78
CA LEU A 216 8.74 7.78 12.78
C LEU A 216 8.04 6.42 12.78
N ILE A 217 8.54 5.45 12.00
CA ILE A 217 8.00 4.07 11.97
C ILE A 217 8.16 3.43 13.36
N ALA A 218 9.36 3.47 13.93
CA ALA A 218 9.63 2.89 15.25
C ALA A 218 8.75 3.48 16.36
N ARG A 219 8.39 4.76 16.26
CA ARG A 219 7.46 5.45 17.17
C ARG A 219 5.99 5.24 16.83
N GLY A 220 5.67 4.51 15.77
CA GLY A 220 4.30 4.35 15.27
C GLY A 220 3.67 5.65 14.75
N LYS A 221 4.48 6.65 14.37
CA LYS A 221 4.05 7.97 13.88
C LYS A 221 4.32 8.18 12.39
N SER A 222 4.69 7.12 11.68
CA SER A 222 4.85 7.19 10.22
C SER A 222 3.50 7.48 9.55
N VAL A 223 3.53 8.37 8.54
CA VAL A 223 2.35 8.88 7.86
C VAL A 223 2.43 8.54 6.37
N ASP A 224 1.30 8.13 5.79
CA ASP A 224 1.16 7.99 4.34
C ASP A 224 0.97 9.37 3.70
N ARG A 225 2.04 9.89 3.09
CA ARG A 225 2.05 11.25 2.50
C ARG A 225 1.07 11.40 1.34
N GLU A 226 0.95 10.37 0.50
CA GLU A 226 0.04 10.40 -0.65
C GLU A 226 -1.42 10.49 -0.18
N ARG A 227 -1.77 9.79 0.91
CA ARG A 227 -3.10 9.89 1.53
C ARG A 227 -3.32 11.25 2.19
N MET A 228 -2.31 11.79 2.86
CA MET A 228 -2.42 13.13 3.44
C MET A 228 -2.65 14.20 2.39
N GLU A 229 -1.98 14.17 1.27
CA GLU A 229 -2.22 15.09 0.14
C GLU A 229 -3.67 15.01 -0.36
N ARG A 230 -4.26 13.81 -0.47
CA ARG A 230 -5.68 13.64 -0.81
C ARG A 230 -6.61 14.21 0.26
N PHE A 231 -6.28 13.99 1.53
CA PHE A 231 -7.07 14.55 2.63
C PHE A 231 -7.00 16.08 2.64
N GLU A 232 -5.84 16.67 2.42
CA GLU A 232 -5.67 18.12 2.30
C GLU A 232 -6.47 18.70 1.14
N TYR A 233 -6.45 18.01 -0.02
CA TYR A 233 -7.23 18.40 -1.18
C TYR A 233 -8.73 18.36 -0.91
N LEU A 234 -9.24 17.26 -0.35
CA LEU A 234 -10.64 17.15 0.05
C LEU A 234 -11.03 18.19 1.11
N ALA A 235 -10.20 18.40 2.13
CA ALA A 235 -10.44 19.40 3.16
C ALA A 235 -10.51 20.81 2.56
N GLY A 236 -9.61 21.13 1.62
CA GLY A 236 -9.63 22.39 0.86
C GLY A 236 -10.95 22.61 0.12
N TYR A 237 -11.42 21.59 -0.59
CA TYR A 237 -12.71 21.64 -1.29
C TYR A 237 -13.89 21.81 -0.33
N LEU A 238 -13.94 21.02 0.75
CA LEU A 238 -15.04 21.04 1.72
C LEU A 238 -15.17 22.35 2.49
N ARG A 239 -14.09 23.13 2.63
CA ARG A 239 -14.13 24.47 3.26
C ARG A 239 -14.96 25.48 2.47
N THR A 240 -15.08 25.30 1.16
CA THR A 240 -15.77 26.22 0.26
C THR A 240 -17.03 25.63 -0.39
N ALA A 241 -17.24 24.31 -0.23
CA ALA A 241 -18.38 23.62 -0.85
C ALA A 241 -19.71 24.09 -0.24
N ALA A 242 -20.67 24.43 -1.13
CA ALA A 242 -22.04 24.75 -0.73
C ALA A 242 -22.83 23.47 -0.40
N LEU A 243 -22.74 23.02 0.85
CA LEU A 243 -23.42 21.82 1.33
C LEU A 243 -24.74 22.12 2.03
N PRO A 244 -25.76 21.26 1.90
CA PRO A 244 -27.03 21.48 2.60
C PRO A 244 -26.86 21.23 4.10
N ARG A 245 -27.37 22.12 4.93
CA ARG A 245 -27.59 21.86 6.34
C ARG A 245 -29.03 21.36 6.52
N ILE A 246 -29.17 20.08 6.86
CA ILE A 246 -30.49 19.44 7.06
C ILE A 246 -30.63 19.11 8.55
N GLU A 247 -31.52 19.83 9.21
CA GLU A 247 -31.73 19.65 10.64
C GLU A 247 -32.34 18.28 10.96
N GLU A 248 -31.98 17.75 12.13
CA GLU A 248 -32.53 16.49 12.64
C GLU A 248 -34.02 16.65 12.96
N SER A 249 -34.86 16.04 12.17
CA SER A 249 -36.31 16.05 12.33
C SER A 249 -36.89 14.80 13.00
N VAL A 250 -36.07 13.76 13.17
CA VAL A 250 -36.51 12.47 13.73
C VAL A 250 -36.57 12.53 15.25
N PRO A 251 -37.79 12.41 15.86
CA PRO A 251 -37.95 12.49 17.32
C PRO A 251 -37.19 11.38 18.04
N ALA A 252 -36.83 11.61 19.29
CA ALA A 252 -36.27 10.59 20.18
C ALA A 252 -37.23 9.39 20.37
N GLY A 253 -36.70 8.28 20.87
CA GLY A 253 -37.47 7.06 21.10
C GLY A 253 -37.63 6.20 19.86
N VAL A 254 -38.81 5.64 19.66
CA VAL A 254 -39.09 4.67 18.58
C VAL A 254 -38.71 5.18 17.18
N PRO A 255 -38.99 6.42 16.79
CA PRO A 255 -38.57 6.91 15.46
C PRO A 255 -37.06 6.84 15.22
N ARG A 256 -36.24 7.16 16.25
CA ARG A 256 -34.77 7.02 16.14
C ARG A 256 -34.33 5.56 16.04
N GLN A 257 -35.00 4.65 16.74
CA GLN A 257 -34.73 3.22 16.64
C GLN A 257 -35.08 2.71 15.24
N ASN A 258 -36.21 3.13 14.69
CA ASN A 258 -36.60 2.78 13.33
C ASN A 258 -35.58 3.25 12.28
N ARG A 259 -35.07 4.49 12.42
CA ARG A 259 -34.03 4.99 11.53
C ARG A 259 -32.72 4.23 11.72
N ALA A 260 -32.30 3.97 12.95
CA ALA A 260 -31.08 3.20 13.22
C ALA A 260 -31.18 1.76 12.68
N PHE A 261 -32.36 1.16 12.70
CA PHE A 261 -32.63 -0.10 12.02
C PHE A 261 -32.39 -0.01 10.50
N VAL A 262 -32.97 0.97 9.84
CA VAL A 262 -32.79 1.18 8.39
C VAL A 262 -31.31 1.45 8.05
N GLU A 263 -30.61 2.23 8.86
CA GLU A 263 -29.18 2.48 8.73
C GLU A 263 -28.36 1.19 8.86
N SER A 264 -28.63 0.40 9.89
CA SER A 264 -27.98 -0.88 10.10
C SER A 264 -28.28 -1.88 8.97
N TYR A 265 -29.52 -1.96 8.54
CA TYR A 265 -29.95 -2.82 7.44
C TYR A 265 -29.12 -2.55 6.17
N PHE A 266 -29.14 -1.33 5.66
CA PHE A 266 -28.41 -0.99 4.44
C PHE A 266 -26.90 -1.09 4.63
N SER A 267 -26.38 -0.65 5.76
CA SER A 267 -24.94 -0.68 6.03
C SER A 267 -24.36 -2.10 6.03
N ASN A 268 -25.12 -3.08 6.47
CA ASN A 268 -24.73 -4.49 6.44
C ASN A 268 -25.01 -5.14 5.08
N TYR A 269 -26.16 -4.81 4.48
CA TYR A 269 -26.57 -5.39 3.20
C TYR A 269 -25.54 -5.12 2.07
N VAL A 270 -25.04 -3.89 1.97
CA VAL A 270 -24.05 -3.50 0.97
C VAL A 270 -22.66 -4.11 1.21
N GLU A 271 -22.39 -4.59 2.42
CA GLU A 271 -21.14 -5.32 2.77
C GLU A 271 -21.31 -6.85 2.66
N GLY A 272 -22.45 -7.32 2.14
CA GLY A 272 -22.69 -8.75 1.87
C GLY A 272 -23.48 -9.49 2.95
N THR A 273 -23.80 -8.87 4.07
CA THR A 273 -24.71 -9.45 5.09
C THR A 273 -26.17 -9.23 4.66
N LYS A 274 -26.61 -10.03 3.71
CA LYS A 274 -27.91 -9.91 3.08
C LYS A 274 -28.99 -10.71 3.83
N PHE A 275 -29.97 -10.01 4.38
CA PHE A 275 -31.22 -10.57 4.91
C PHE A 275 -32.43 -9.96 4.19
N PRO A 276 -33.57 -10.68 4.09
CA PRO A 276 -34.86 -10.04 3.93
C PRO A 276 -35.08 -8.98 5.01
N ILE A 277 -35.69 -7.85 4.70
CA ILE A 277 -35.82 -6.75 5.66
C ILE A 277 -36.66 -7.15 6.87
N GLU A 278 -37.59 -8.05 6.68
CA GLU A 278 -38.44 -8.63 7.76
C GLU A 278 -37.60 -9.43 8.75
N ASP A 279 -36.68 -10.27 8.27
CA ASP A 279 -35.75 -11.03 9.11
C ASP A 279 -34.80 -10.11 9.86
N ALA A 280 -34.24 -9.11 9.19
CA ALA A 280 -33.38 -8.10 9.82
C ALA A 280 -34.15 -7.32 10.90
N ARG A 281 -35.45 -7.02 10.68
CA ARG A 281 -36.31 -6.39 11.68
C ARG A 281 -36.50 -7.29 12.91
N ASP A 282 -36.75 -8.57 12.72
CA ASP A 282 -36.87 -9.53 13.82
C ASP A 282 -35.59 -9.64 14.64
N ILE A 283 -34.45 -9.67 13.97
CA ILE A 283 -33.14 -9.65 14.62
C ILE A 283 -32.98 -8.41 15.51
N VAL A 284 -33.28 -7.23 14.99
CA VAL A 284 -33.02 -5.96 15.70
C VAL A 284 -34.07 -5.65 16.77
N MET A 285 -35.38 -5.76 16.40
CA MET A 285 -36.44 -5.32 17.28
C MET A 285 -36.82 -6.35 18.33
N HIS A 286 -36.68 -7.66 18.01
CA HIS A 286 -37.02 -8.77 18.90
C HIS A 286 -35.77 -9.51 19.43
N GLN A 287 -34.55 -9.06 19.08
CA GLN A 287 -33.26 -9.68 19.43
C GLN A 287 -33.21 -11.17 19.05
N LYS A 288 -33.86 -11.53 17.96
CA LYS A 288 -33.97 -12.89 17.47
C LYS A 288 -32.78 -13.25 16.57
N VAL A 289 -31.69 -13.74 17.17
CA VAL A 289 -30.55 -14.23 16.42
C VAL A 289 -30.93 -15.44 15.56
N MET A 290 -30.70 -15.39 14.26
CA MET A 290 -30.96 -16.47 13.32
C MET A 290 -29.97 -17.61 13.56
N THR A 291 -30.45 -18.80 13.93
CA THR A 291 -29.61 -19.98 14.25
C THR A 291 -28.77 -20.46 13.07
N THR A 292 -29.20 -20.23 11.84
CA THR A 292 -28.50 -20.58 10.61
C THR A 292 -27.45 -19.58 10.23
N ARG A 293 -27.54 -18.31 10.72
CA ARG A 293 -26.62 -17.20 10.39
C ARG A 293 -26.35 -16.32 11.63
N PRO A 294 -25.81 -16.90 12.71
CA PRO A 294 -25.69 -16.17 13.98
C PRO A 294 -24.72 -14.99 13.87
N LYS A 295 -23.59 -15.16 13.20
CA LYS A 295 -22.60 -14.07 13.01
C LYS A 295 -23.18 -12.89 12.24
N ASP A 296 -23.88 -13.16 11.15
CA ASP A 296 -24.54 -12.13 10.34
C ASP A 296 -25.62 -11.39 11.14
N SER A 297 -26.36 -12.09 11.99
CA SER A 297 -27.33 -11.46 12.89
C SER A 297 -26.66 -10.52 13.88
N HIS A 298 -25.53 -10.93 14.44
CA HIS A 298 -24.75 -10.08 15.33
C HIS A 298 -24.14 -8.85 14.64
N ASP A 299 -23.77 -8.95 13.37
CA ASP A 299 -23.30 -7.79 12.59
C ASP A 299 -24.40 -6.72 12.48
N VAL A 300 -25.62 -7.15 12.16
CA VAL A 300 -26.78 -6.24 12.08
C VAL A 300 -27.05 -5.60 13.45
N LEU A 301 -27.01 -6.38 14.52
CA LEU A 301 -27.18 -5.87 15.90
C LEU A 301 -26.06 -4.91 16.30
N GLY A 302 -24.82 -5.23 15.98
CA GLY A 302 -23.66 -4.41 16.34
C GLY A 302 -23.71 -3.01 15.71
N VAL A 303 -24.05 -2.91 14.44
CA VAL A 303 -24.23 -1.60 13.77
C VAL A 303 -25.43 -0.86 14.36
N PHE A 304 -26.56 -1.55 14.61
CA PHE A 304 -27.73 -0.94 15.23
C PHE A 304 -27.43 -0.36 16.61
N GLN A 305 -26.74 -1.11 17.46
CA GLN A 305 -26.36 -0.65 18.81
C GLN A 305 -25.52 0.62 18.76
N LEU A 306 -24.49 0.69 17.90
CA LEU A 306 -23.68 1.90 17.75
C LEU A 306 -24.47 3.08 17.19
N ALA A 307 -25.48 2.82 16.35
CA ALA A 307 -26.34 3.87 15.80
C ALA A 307 -27.34 4.42 16.82
N VAL A 308 -27.67 3.68 17.89
CA VAL A 308 -28.68 4.06 18.92
C VAL A 308 -28.03 4.58 20.18
N GLU A 309 -26.97 3.94 20.67
CA GLU A 309 -26.37 4.22 21.97
C GLU A 309 -25.69 5.59 22.01
N ALA A 310 -25.99 6.36 23.05
CA ALA A 310 -25.52 7.75 23.20
C ALA A 310 -23.99 7.94 23.05
N PRO A 311 -23.11 7.12 23.64
CA PRO A 311 -21.66 7.29 23.54
C PRO A 311 -21.12 7.20 22.10
N TYR A 312 -21.80 6.47 21.21
CA TYR A 312 -21.35 6.26 19.83
C TYR A 312 -22.14 7.10 18.82
N ARG A 313 -23.44 7.27 19.09
CA ARG A 313 -24.37 7.89 18.16
C ARG A 313 -24.05 9.34 17.80
N HIS A 314 -23.56 10.15 18.78
CA HIS A 314 -23.33 11.59 18.61
C HIS A 314 -22.00 12.07 19.19
N SER A 315 -21.08 11.16 19.44
CA SER A 315 -19.77 11.47 20.01
C SER A 315 -18.66 10.88 19.13
N PRO A 316 -18.36 11.53 17.98
CA PRO A 316 -17.22 11.09 17.18
C PRO A 316 -15.94 11.15 18.01
N PRO A 317 -14.95 10.29 17.75
CA PRO A 317 -13.67 10.29 18.46
C PRO A 317 -12.99 11.65 18.45
N VAL A 318 -12.25 11.96 19.53
CA VAL A 318 -11.45 13.18 19.63
C VAL A 318 -10.28 13.10 18.65
N ALA A 319 -10.04 14.17 17.90
CA ALA A 319 -8.97 14.24 16.92
C ALA A 319 -7.58 14.10 17.56
N GLY A 320 -6.65 13.49 16.85
CA GLY A 320 -5.28 13.23 17.30
C GLY A 320 -5.08 11.81 17.80
N GLU A 321 -4.26 11.64 18.82
CA GLU A 321 -3.80 10.32 19.32
C GLU A 321 -4.95 9.42 19.82
N GLU A 322 -6.02 10.00 20.35
CA GLU A 322 -7.20 9.27 20.86
C GLU A 322 -8.17 8.78 19.77
N PHE A 323 -8.03 9.28 18.53
CA PHE A 323 -9.00 9.01 17.47
C PHE A 323 -9.03 7.52 17.09
N LEU A 324 -7.88 6.93 16.80
CA LEU A 324 -7.80 5.54 16.40
C LEU A 324 -8.14 4.56 17.54
N PRO A 325 -7.68 4.73 18.79
CA PRO A 325 -8.11 3.90 19.92
C PRO A 325 -9.64 3.86 20.10
N ALA A 326 -10.30 5.00 20.04
CA ALA A 326 -11.77 5.05 20.14
C ALA A 326 -12.44 4.34 18.96
N LEU A 327 -11.91 4.50 17.74
CA LEU A 327 -12.43 3.79 16.56
C LEU A 327 -12.22 2.27 16.66
N GLN A 328 -11.12 1.82 17.27
CA GLN A 328 -10.87 0.40 17.57
C GLN A 328 -11.91 -0.17 18.56
N GLU A 329 -12.29 0.59 19.58
CA GLU A 329 -13.36 0.21 20.51
C GLU A 329 -14.70 0.06 19.78
N TRP A 330 -15.07 1.02 18.91
CA TRP A 330 -16.29 0.93 18.11
C TRP A 330 -16.28 -0.31 17.21
N HIS A 331 -15.16 -0.58 16.56
CA HIS A 331 -15.00 -1.75 15.69
C HIS A 331 -15.08 -3.05 16.47
N ALA A 332 -14.44 -3.13 17.65
CA ALA A 332 -14.52 -4.30 18.52
C ALA A 332 -15.95 -4.60 18.95
N LYS A 333 -16.71 -3.57 19.33
CA LYS A 333 -18.13 -3.71 19.69
C LYS A 333 -18.97 -4.13 18.49
N MET A 334 -18.77 -3.53 17.33
CA MET A 334 -19.53 -3.81 16.10
C MET A 334 -19.39 -5.26 15.65
N LEU A 335 -18.18 -5.81 15.69
CA LEU A 335 -17.84 -7.14 15.15
C LEU A 335 -17.49 -8.17 16.22
N HIS A 336 -17.95 -8.01 17.48
CA HIS A 336 -17.60 -8.88 18.61
C HIS A 336 -17.84 -10.37 18.34
N ALA A 337 -18.79 -10.74 17.48
CA ALA A 337 -19.12 -12.12 17.14
C ALA A 337 -18.30 -12.66 15.94
N ARG A 338 -17.37 -11.90 15.39
CA ARG A 338 -16.49 -12.28 14.26
C ARG A 338 -15.02 -12.30 14.63
N PRO A 339 -14.53 -13.30 15.39
CA PRO A 339 -13.11 -13.38 15.75
C PRO A 339 -12.18 -13.37 14.54
N GLU A 340 -12.61 -13.93 13.41
CA GLU A 340 -11.87 -13.94 12.14
C GLU A 340 -11.64 -12.55 11.53
N ALA A 341 -12.45 -11.56 11.86
CA ALA A 341 -12.28 -10.15 11.47
C ALA A 341 -11.35 -9.39 12.41
N SER A 342 -10.81 -10.03 13.44
CA SER A 342 -9.93 -9.42 14.45
C SER A 342 -10.53 -8.13 15.03
N PRO A 343 -11.67 -8.19 15.76
CA PRO A 343 -12.40 -7.02 16.26
C PRO A 343 -11.51 -6.06 17.06
N GLY A 344 -11.45 -4.80 16.65
CA GLY A 344 -10.64 -3.76 17.30
C GLY A 344 -9.14 -3.80 17.00
N ILE A 345 -8.68 -4.77 16.23
CA ILE A 345 -7.26 -4.93 15.92
C ILE A 345 -6.95 -4.31 14.54
N ILE A 346 -5.94 -3.44 14.50
CA ILE A 346 -5.43 -2.90 13.22
C ILE A 346 -4.87 -4.05 12.39
N LYS A 347 -5.08 -4.01 11.08
CA LYS A 347 -4.50 -4.97 10.13
C LYS A 347 -2.99 -5.07 10.27
N THR A 348 -2.45 -6.27 10.14
CA THR A 348 -0.99 -6.54 10.19
C THR A 348 -0.38 -6.79 8.81
N SER A 349 -1.22 -6.91 7.79
CA SER A 349 -0.83 -7.08 6.39
C SER A 349 -1.53 -6.07 5.50
N MET A 350 -0.97 -5.87 4.30
CA MET A 350 -1.58 -5.02 3.29
C MET A 350 -2.95 -5.56 2.88
N ASN A 351 -3.92 -4.68 2.75
CA ASN A 351 -5.22 -5.01 2.19
C ASN A 351 -5.49 -4.22 0.92
N TYR A 352 -6.36 -4.77 0.08
CA TYR A 352 -6.63 -4.28 -1.26
C TYR A 352 -8.13 -4.33 -1.56
N ALA A 353 -8.61 -3.34 -2.30
CA ALA A 353 -9.92 -3.43 -2.96
C ALA A 353 -9.70 -3.40 -4.48
N ARG A 354 -9.77 -4.56 -5.12
CA ARG A 354 -9.37 -4.77 -6.52
C ARG A 354 -7.92 -4.30 -6.75
N THR A 355 -7.71 -3.18 -7.45
CA THR A 355 -6.39 -2.58 -7.75
C THR A 355 -6.01 -1.45 -6.79
N THR A 356 -6.87 -1.07 -5.86
CA THR A 356 -6.57 -0.03 -4.87
C THR A 356 -5.88 -0.64 -3.67
N GLN A 357 -4.64 -0.26 -3.43
CA GLN A 357 -3.89 -0.58 -2.22
C GLN A 357 -4.22 0.46 -1.15
N PHE A 358 -4.51 0.00 0.07
CA PHE A 358 -4.76 0.88 1.21
C PHE A 358 -3.49 1.22 1.99
N VAL A 359 -3.62 2.09 3.00
CA VAL A 359 -2.51 2.54 3.84
C VAL A 359 -1.79 1.34 4.47
N ASN A 360 -0.47 1.41 4.50
CA ASN A 360 0.37 0.36 5.10
C ASN A 360 0.09 0.24 6.62
N PRO A 361 0.07 -0.98 7.19
CA PRO A 361 -0.20 -1.19 8.62
C PRO A 361 0.58 -0.28 9.57
N ASN A 362 1.88 -0.10 9.35
CA ASN A 362 2.73 0.75 10.18
C ASN A 362 2.54 2.26 9.99
N GLN A 363 1.77 2.68 8.98
CA GLN A 363 1.40 4.07 8.75
C GLN A 363 -0.03 4.39 9.18
N VAL A 364 -0.85 3.38 9.49
CA VAL A 364 -2.25 3.57 9.88
C VAL A 364 -2.39 4.54 11.04
N ARG A 365 -1.64 4.34 12.12
CA ARG A 365 -1.74 5.17 13.33
C ARG A 365 -1.40 6.63 13.05
N GLY A 366 -0.23 6.91 12.49
CA GLY A 366 0.19 8.28 12.19
C GLY A 366 -0.71 8.97 11.18
N THR A 367 -1.19 8.24 10.15
CA THR A 367 -2.10 8.80 9.15
C THR A 367 -3.47 9.15 9.75
N PHE A 368 -3.99 8.35 10.70
CA PHE A 368 -5.21 8.69 11.43
C PHE A 368 -5.03 9.90 12.34
N GLU A 369 -3.91 9.95 13.07
CA GLU A 369 -3.61 11.04 13.98
C GLU A 369 -3.59 12.39 13.23
N GLU A 370 -2.84 12.47 12.14
CA GLU A 370 -2.74 13.69 11.34
C GLU A 370 -4.02 13.97 10.52
N GLY A 371 -4.62 12.95 9.91
CA GLY A 371 -5.86 13.08 9.15
C GLY A 371 -7.04 13.53 10.01
N SER A 372 -7.14 13.05 11.25
CA SER A 372 -8.19 13.49 12.19
C SER A 372 -7.97 14.93 12.68
N ARG A 373 -6.70 15.36 12.89
CA ARG A 373 -6.39 16.78 13.17
C ARG A 373 -6.77 17.67 11.99
N LEU A 374 -6.46 17.24 10.77
CA LEU A 374 -6.85 17.95 9.55
C LEU A 374 -8.38 18.11 9.45
N ALA A 375 -9.16 17.10 9.85
CA ALA A 375 -10.62 17.17 9.88
C ALA A 375 -11.15 18.35 10.70
N MET A 376 -10.40 18.83 11.69
CA MET A 376 -10.80 20.00 12.50
C MET A 376 -10.75 21.30 11.72
N SER A 377 -10.04 21.35 10.61
CA SER A 377 -10.03 22.49 9.68
C SER A 377 -11.23 22.51 8.71
N VAL A 378 -12.01 21.43 8.67
CA VAL A 378 -13.21 21.29 7.84
C VAL A 378 -14.43 21.76 8.65
N PRO A 379 -15.37 22.54 8.06
CA PRO A 379 -16.59 22.96 8.75
C PRO A 379 -17.35 21.77 9.35
N GLU A 380 -17.82 21.91 10.58
CA GLU A 380 -18.58 20.85 11.25
C GLU A 380 -19.94 20.56 10.59
N GLY A 381 -20.49 19.41 10.90
CA GLY A 381 -21.69 18.90 10.28
C GLY A 381 -21.36 18.11 9.01
N ILE A 382 -22.18 18.32 7.95
CA ILE A 382 -22.08 17.48 6.75
C ILE A 382 -20.70 17.53 6.10
N ALA A 383 -19.99 18.65 6.09
CA ALA A 383 -18.66 18.75 5.49
C ALA A 383 -17.67 17.84 6.22
N ARG A 384 -17.57 17.96 7.55
CA ARG A 384 -16.69 17.11 8.36
C ARG A 384 -17.13 15.65 8.36
N ALA A 385 -18.43 15.39 8.36
CA ALA A 385 -18.98 14.04 8.25
C ALA A 385 -18.55 13.34 6.94
N VAL A 386 -18.62 14.06 5.83
CA VAL A 386 -18.13 13.57 4.51
C VAL A 386 -16.61 13.32 4.55
N PHE A 387 -15.86 14.19 5.19
CA PHE A 387 -14.42 13.99 5.38
C PHE A 387 -14.13 12.74 6.20
N TYR A 388 -14.80 12.53 7.32
CA TYR A 388 -14.63 11.35 8.17
C TYR A 388 -14.95 10.04 7.47
N LEU A 389 -15.98 10.02 6.63
CA LEU A 389 -16.30 8.85 5.82
C LEU A 389 -15.14 8.48 4.90
N PHE A 390 -14.57 9.48 4.22
CA PHE A 390 -13.41 9.28 3.33
C PHE A 390 -12.16 8.89 4.10
N LEU A 391 -11.86 9.54 5.23
CA LEU A 391 -10.69 9.26 6.07
C LEU A 391 -10.60 7.77 6.42
N VAL A 392 -11.69 7.19 6.94
CA VAL A 392 -11.71 5.77 7.33
C VAL A 392 -11.68 4.86 6.11
N ALA A 393 -12.45 5.17 5.06
CA ALA A 393 -12.52 4.38 3.85
C ALA A 393 -11.16 4.32 3.12
N GLU A 394 -10.41 5.42 3.10
CA GLU A 394 -9.13 5.53 2.40
C GLU A 394 -7.97 4.93 3.20
N ILE A 395 -7.95 5.07 4.52
CA ILE A 395 -6.93 4.44 5.37
C ILE A 395 -7.16 2.93 5.46
N HIS A 396 -8.42 2.51 5.58
CA HIS A 396 -8.84 1.11 5.64
C HIS A 396 -8.10 0.31 6.73
N PRO A 397 -8.27 0.69 8.01
CA PRO A 397 -7.40 0.23 9.10
C PRO A 397 -7.60 -1.23 9.51
N PHE A 398 -8.76 -1.82 9.24
CA PHE A 398 -9.13 -3.14 9.72
C PHE A 398 -9.14 -4.19 8.59
N VAL A 399 -9.19 -5.46 8.97
CA VAL A 399 -9.29 -6.58 8.02
C VAL A 399 -10.67 -6.57 7.33
N ASP A 400 -11.74 -6.27 8.09
CA ASP A 400 -13.13 -6.18 7.62
C ASP A 400 -13.86 -5.04 8.37
N GLY A 401 -15.06 -4.67 7.96
CA GLY A 401 -15.92 -3.69 8.64
C GLY A 401 -15.58 -2.22 8.41
N ASN A 402 -14.59 -1.90 7.58
CA ASN A 402 -14.17 -0.51 7.33
C ASN A 402 -15.30 0.36 6.75
N GLY A 403 -16.09 -0.17 5.82
CA GLY A 403 -17.24 0.55 5.26
C GLY A 403 -18.33 0.83 6.30
N ARG A 404 -18.64 -0.15 7.17
CA ARG A 404 -19.63 0.00 8.25
C ARG A 404 -19.21 1.05 9.26
N ILE A 405 -17.95 1.00 9.73
CA ILE A 405 -17.44 1.94 10.71
C ILE A 405 -17.30 3.35 10.13
N SER A 406 -16.95 3.52 8.85
CA SER A 406 -16.87 4.83 8.20
C SER A 406 -18.23 5.53 8.12
N ARG A 407 -19.29 4.78 7.80
CA ARG A 407 -20.68 5.30 7.78
C ARG A 407 -21.18 5.64 9.18
N LEU A 408 -20.87 4.83 10.18
CA LEU A 408 -21.21 5.14 11.59
C LEU A 408 -20.51 6.41 12.05
N LEU A 409 -19.24 6.59 11.75
CA LEU A 409 -18.47 7.78 12.12
C LEU A 409 -19.01 9.04 11.43
N MET A 410 -19.30 8.99 10.13
CA MET A 410 -19.97 10.08 9.40
C MET A 410 -21.25 10.49 10.10
N ASN A 411 -22.08 9.52 10.45
CA ASN A 411 -23.37 9.76 11.08
C ASN A 411 -23.27 10.23 12.54
N ALA A 412 -22.20 9.90 13.24
CA ALA A 412 -21.94 10.43 14.58
C ALA A 412 -21.68 11.94 14.53
N GLU A 413 -20.90 12.42 13.56
CA GLU A 413 -20.65 13.86 13.36
C GLU A 413 -21.93 14.62 12.98
N LEU A 414 -22.75 14.06 12.09
CA LEU A 414 -24.05 14.65 11.75
C LEU A 414 -24.95 14.76 12.99
N SER A 415 -25.06 13.68 13.78
CA SER A 415 -25.87 13.68 15.00
C SER A 415 -25.33 14.65 16.06
N ARG A 416 -24.00 14.78 16.19
CA ARG A 416 -23.35 15.73 17.11
C ARG A 416 -23.77 17.18 16.82
N THR A 417 -23.91 17.49 15.53
CA THR A 417 -24.26 18.85 15.07
C THR A 417 -25.77 19.05 14.85
N GLY A 418 -26.59 18.10 15.31
CA GLY A 418 -28.06 18.18 15.16
C GLY A 418 -28.52 18.07 13.71
N GLN A 419 -27.76 17.40 12.84
CA GLN A 419 -28.13 17.19 11.45
C GLN A 419 -28.65 15.79 11.20
N HIS A 420 -29.45 15.66 10.13
CA HIS A 420 -30.04 14.41 9.73
C HIS A 420 -28.98 13.42 9.25
N ARG A 421 -29.06 12.15 9.68
CA ARG A 421 -28.11 11.08 9.32
C ARG A 421 -28.29 10.65 7.87
N ILE A 422 -27.20 10.23 7.25
CA ILE A 422 -27.15 9.77 5.85
C ILE A 422 -27.13 8.24 5.81
N ILE A 423 -28.01 7.68 5.00
CA ILE A 423 -28.08 6.25 4.70
C ILE A 423 -27.79 6.08 3.21
N VAL A 424 -26.91 5.15 2.87
CA VAL A 424 -26.60 4.79 1.48
C VAL A 424 -27.39 3.54 1.13
N PRO A 425 -28.47 3.66 0.32
CA PRO A 425 -29.30 2.53 -0.03
C PRO A 425 -28.61 1.60 -1.03
N THR A 426 -29.06 0.35 -1.11
CA THR A 426 -28.47 -0.70 -1.96
C THR A 426 -28.33 -0.27 -3.40
N LEU A 427 -29.40 0.25 -3.99
CA LEU A 427 -29.40 0.68 -5.39
C LEU A 427 -28.38 1.79 -5.69
N PHE A 428 -28.12 2.64 -4.73
CA PHE A 428 -27.21 3.79 -4.90
C PHE A 428 -25.75 3.46 -4.54
N HIS A 429 -25.50 2.38 -3.83
CA HIS A 429 -24.16 1.99 -3.36
C HIS A 429 -23.13 1.85 -4.49
N PRO A 430 -23.39 1.22 -5.66
CA PRO A 430 -22.41 1.16 -6.74
C PRO A 430 -21.96 2.54 -7.22
N GLN A 431 -22.88 3.48 -7.39
CA GLN A 431 -22.56 4.86 -7.78
C GLN A 431 -21.74 5.58 -6.70
N PHE A 432 -22.10 5.42 -5.44
CA PHE A 432 -21.31 5.95 -4.31
C PHE A 432 -19.87 5.44 -4.33
N VAL A 433 -19.68 4.13 -4.53
CA VAL A 433 -18.34 3.51 -4.60
C VAL A 433 -17.54 4.04 -5.81
N ASP A 434 -18.18 4.29 -6.94
CA ASP A 434 -17.52 4.85 -8.12
C ASP A 434 -17.08 6.31 -7.88
N CYS A 435 -17.90 7.12 -7.21
CA CYS A 435 -17.53 8.47 -6.81
C CYS A 435 -16.35 8.47 -5.80
N LEU A 436 -16.36 7.53 -4.83
CA LEU A 436 -15.27 7.33 -3.90
C LEU A 436 -13.95 6.98 -4.62
N ARG A 437 -14.01 6.07 -5.61
CA ARG A 437 -12.84 5.68 -6.41
C ARG A 437 -12.28 6.83 -7.24
N LYS A 438 -13.13 7.70 -7.82
CA LYS A 438 -12.67 8.88 -8.53
C LYS A 438 -11.89 9.82 -7.61
N LEU A 439 -12.39 10.04 -6.40
CA LEU A 439 -11.66 10.83 -5.40
C LEU A 439 -10.31 10.17 -5.06
N THR A 440 -10.28 8.87 -4.80
CA THR A 440 -9.04 8.13 -4.49
C THR A 440 -8.00 8.17 -5.62
N ARG A 441 -8.42 8.08 -6.89
CA ARG A 441 -7.52 7.90 -8.04
C ARG A 441 -7.20 9.18 -8.80
N GLU A 442 -8.14 10.10 -8.82
CA GLU A 442 -8.13 11.27 -9.71
C GLU A 442 -8.16 12.59 -8.92
N ASN A 443 -8.25 12.53 -7.57
CA ASN A 443 -8.44 13.69 -6.70
C ASN A 443 -9.66 14.56 -7.10
N LEU A 444 -10.77 13.93 -7.54
CA LEU A 444 -12.00 14.60 -7.92
C LEU A 444 -13.06 14.49 -6.82
N PRO A 445 -13.18 15.48 -5.91
CA PRO A 445 -14.09 15.43 -4.77
C PRO A 445 -15.55 15.77 -5.13
N GLU A 446 -15.79 16.44 -6.25
CA GLU A 446 -17.08 17.04 -6.61
C GLU A 446 -18.20 16.00 -6.66
N ASP A 447 -17.97 14.91 -7.38
CA ASP A 447 -18.95 13.83 -7.53
C ASP A 447 -19.23 13.13 -6.20
N TYR A 448 -18.17 12.88 -5.41
CA TYR A 448 -18.27 12.25 -4.09
C TYR A 448 -19.09 13.12 -3.11
N VAL A 449 -18.79 14.39 -3.04
CA VAL A 449 -19.46 15.35 -2.15
C VAL A 449 -20.90 15.56 -2.58
N ARG A 450 -21.16 15.71 -3.88
CA ARG A 450 -22.50 15.84 -4.46
C ARG A 450 -23.36 14.60 -4.20
N CYS A 451 -22.75 13.42 -4.32
CA CYS A 451 -23.38 12.13 -4.05
C CYS A 451 -23.93 12.07 -2.61
N LEU A 452 -23.12 12.43 -1.62
CA LEU A 452 -23.53 12.42 -0.20
C LEU A 452 -24.53 13.53 0.13
N ALA A 453 -24.34 14.73 -0.42
CA ALA A 453 -25.32 15.84 -0.26
C ALA A 453 -26.71 15.44 -0.80
N LYS A 454 -26.75 14.68 -1.89
CA LYS A 454 -27.97 14.13 -2.47
C LYS A 454 -28.61 13.10 -1.55
N MET A 455 -27.81 12.16 -1.02
CA MET A 455 -28.32 11.17 -0.06
C MET A 455 -28.84 11.82 1.22
N ALA A 456 -28.21 12.88 1.69
CA ALA A 456 -28.71 13.64 2.84
C ALA A 456 -30.15 14.18 2.59
N ARG A 457 -30.40 14.79 1.42
CA ARG A 457 -31.74 15.27 1.03
C ARG A 457 -32.74 14.13 0.86
N TRP A 458 -32.30 13.01 0.27
CA TRP A 458 -33.15 11.83 0.09
C TRP A 458 -33.56 11.22 1.44
N CYS A 459 -32.63 11.02 2.37
CA CYS A 459 -32.91 10.47 3.70
C CYS A 459 -33.89 11.33 4.52
N ALA A 460 -33.84 12.65 4.36
CA ALA A 460 -34.71 13.57 5.08
C ALA A 460 -36.18 13.53 4.67
N GLN A 461 -36.53 12.87 3.58
CA GLN A 461 -37.92 12.70 3.13
C GLN A 461 -38.70 11.67 3.94
N PHE A 462 -38.02 10.78 4.65
CA PHE A 462 -38.67 9.66 5.33
C PHE A 462 -39.20 10.04 6.72
N ASN A 463 -40.45 9.66 6.99
CA ASN A 463 -41.04 9.76 8.33
C ASN A 463 -40.82 8.44 9.08
N TYR A 464 -39.91 8.44 10.04
CA TYR A 464 -39.54 7.24 10.79
C TYR A 464 -40.46 6.89 11.94
N ARG A 465 -41.63 7.51 12.10
CA ARG A 465 -42.58 7.24 13.19
C ARG A 465 -43.23 5.84 13.08
N ASN A 466 -43.45 5.38 11.87
CA ASN A 466 -44.02 4.06 11.58
C ASN A 466 -43.06 3.27 10.69
N LEU A 467 -42.52 2.15 11.17
CA LEU A 467 -41.54 1.35 10.47
C LEU A 467 -42.12 0.68 9.20
N ASP A 468 -43.37 0.23 9.24
CA ASP A 468 -44.00 -0.41 8.07
C ASP A 468 -44.21 0.57 6.92
N GLU A 469 -44.53 1.84 7.24
CA GLU A 469 -44.60 2.92 6.27
C GLU A 469 -43.22 3.23 5.68
N VAL A 470 -42.18 3.25 6.51
CA VAL A 470 -40.80 3.43 6.05
C VAL A 470 -40.41 2.32 5.09
N ILE A 471 -40.66 1.05 5.43
CA ILE A 471 -40.36 -0.10 4.57
C ILE A 471 -41.13 -0.02 3.26
N ALA A 472 -42.40 0.35 3.27
CA ALA A 472 -43.19 0.55 2.07
C ALA A 472 -42.60 1.65 1.15
N ASN A 473 -42.17 2.77 1.75
CA ASN A 473 -41.53 3.86 1.02
C ASN A 473 -40.15 3.47 0.49
N LEU A 474 -39.36 2.69 1.22
CA LEU A 474 -38.07 2.16 0.71
C LEU A 474 -38.27 1.26 -0.54
N ARG A 475 -39.31 0.44 -0.58
CA ARG A 475 -39.69 -0.34 -1.77
C ARG A 475 -40.15 0.55 -2.92
N LYS A 476 -41.06 1.51 -2.62
CA LYS A 476 -41.57 2.47 -3.60
C LYS A 476 -40.46 3.30 -4.27
N THR A 477 -39.43 3.65 -3.54
CA THR A 477 -38.29 4.45 -4.02
C THR A 477 -37.19 3.61 -4.69
N ASN A 478 -37.40 2.30 -4.86
CA ASN A 478 -36.41 1.33 -5.38
C ASN A 478 -35.12 1.25 -4.54
N ALA A 479 -35.12 1.73 -3.29
CA ALA A 479 -33.92 1.80 -2.45
C ALA A 479 -33.27 0.45 -2.18
N MET A 480 -34.08 -0.63 -2.22
CA MET A 480 -33.68 -2.00 -1.92
C MET A 480 -33.24 -2.82 -3.14
N GLU A 481 -33.42 -2.28 -4.34
CA GLU A 481 -33.04 -2.95 -5.58
C GLU A 481 -31.53 -3.04 -5.75
N GLU A 482 -31.05 -4.08 -6.45
CA GLU A 482 -29.61 -4.34 -6.64
C GLU A 482 -29.10 -3.93 -8.04
N SER A 483 -30.01 -3.68 -8.99
CA SER A 483 -29.67 -3.44 -10.39
C SER A 483 -29.84 -1.96 -10.80
N PRO A 484 -28.80 -1.14 -10.75
CA PRO A 484 -28.88 0.27 -11.19
C PRO A 484 -29.06 0.42 -12.71
N ALA A 485 -28.87 -0.65 -13.49
CA ALA A 485 -29.16 -0.66 -14.91
C ALA A 485 -30.69 -0.69 -15.22
N GLN A 486 -31.47 -1.31 -14.33
CA GLN A 486 -32.91 -1.52 -14.49
C GLN A 486 -33.73 -0.52 -13.67
N TYR A 487 -33.24 -0.10 -12.53
CA TYR A 487 -33.98 0.74 -11.58
C TYR A 487 -33.24 2.07 -11.36
N ARG A 488 -34.00 3.10 -11.02
CA ARG A 488 -33.47 4.39 -10.57
C ARG A 488 -33.98 4.67 -9.16
N LEU A 489 -33.11 5.26 -8.33
CA LEU A 489 -33.52 5.73 -7.01
C LEU A 489 -34.50 6.90 -7.18
N LEU A 490 -35.67 6.77 -6.59
CA LEU A 490 -36.73 7.78 -6.63
C LEU A 490 -36.86 8.50 -5.30
N ASN A 491 -37.40 9.70 -5.35
CA ASN A 491 -37.97 10.38 -4.19
C ASN A 491 -39.29 9.75 -3.77
N ILE A 492 -39.78 10.03 -2.57
CA ILE A 492 -41.06 9.49 -2.07
C ILE A 492 -42.26 9.92 -2.96
N ASP A 493 -42.19 11.08 -3.58
CA ASP A 493 -43.20 11.57 -4.55
C ASP A 493 -43.14 10.91 -5.93
N GLY A 494 -42.16 10.01 -6.15
CA GLY A 494 -41.96 9.30 -7.41
C GLY A 494 -41.09 10.03 -8.42
N THR A 495 -40.60 11.23 -8.12
CA THR A 495 -39.67 11.96 -9.01
C THR A 495 -38.27 11.31 -8.95
N SER A 496 -37.48 11.49 -10.03
CA SER A 496 -36.09 11.02 -10.01
C SER A 496 -35.22 11.82 -9.03
N THR A 497 -34.35 11.12 -8.31
CA THR A 497 -33.34 11.78 -7.47
C THR A 497 -32.23 12.43 -8.29
N LEU A 498 -32.12 12.11 -9.58
CA LEU A 498 -31.17 12.71 -10.51
C LEU A 498 -31.83 13.94 -11.16
N PRO A 499 -31.17 15.11 -11.22
CA PRO A 499 -31.50 16.06 -12.26
C PRO A 499 -31.25 15.40 -13.61
N GLU A 500 -32.08 15.68 -14.60
CA GLU A 500 -31.90 15.27 -15.97
C GLU A 500 -30.56 15.74 -16.54
#